data_ebc3e5d146670d8a6d0e4b3b083d6905
#
_entry.id   ebc3e5d146670d8a6d0e4b3b083d6905
#
_cell.length_a   1.000
_cell.length_b   1.000
_cell.length_c   1.000
_cell.angle_alpha   90.00
_cell.angle_beta   90.00
_cell.angle_gamma   90.00
#
_symmetry.space_group_name_H-M   'P 1'
#
loop_
_entity.id
_entity.type
_entity.pdbx_description
1 polymer ?
#
loop_
_entity_poly.entity_id
_entity_poly.type
_entity_poly.pdbx_seq_one_letter_code
_entity_poly.pdbx_strand_id
1 'polypeptide(L)'
;MAVLGTVDRQLQSGDSELAGQFQGILVSVDPDRDSLETLGAYATAFSPRFLGVTGSREDLVELTTQVNVAFAKVPLAEALTQEAPSPEALADAYTVDHTGNIVIINPRGHYHGFIKLPHDPETIRLTFQTLASQF
;
A
#
# COMPACT_ATOMS: atom_id res chain seq x y z
N MET A 1 -2.74 5.32 2.69
CA MET A 1 -3.94 4.74 3.33
C MET A 1 -4.97 5.80 3.73
N ALA A 2 -4.61 6.95 4.30
CA ALA A 2 -5.58 7.98 4.72
C ALA A 2 -6.55 8.42 3.59
N VAL A 3 -6.05 8.66 2.38
CA VAL A 3 -6.88 9.02 1.23
C VAL A 3 -7.88 7.91 0.87
N LEU A 4 -7.47 6.65 0.89
CA LEU A 4 -8.36 5.52 0.64
C LEU A 4 -9.42 5.37 1.74
N GLY A 5 -9.08 5.63 3.00
CA GLY A 5 -10.04 5.67 4.09
C GLY A 5 -11.09 6.77 3.92
N THR A 6 -10.71 7.90 3.34
CA THR A 6 -11.66 8.96 2.99
C THR A 6 -12.58 8.52 1.85
N VAL A 7 -12.05 7.90 0.81
CA VAL A 7 -12.84 7.33 -0.30
C VAL A 7 -13.84 6.31 0.22
N ASP A 8 -13.40 5.39 1.09
CA ASP A 8 -14.27 4.37 1.67
C ASP A 8 -15.45 4.99 2.45
N ARG A 9 -15.21 5.98 3.30
CA ARG A 9 -16.27 6.70 4.00
C ARG A 9 -17.23 7.42 3.07
N GLN A 10 -16.73 8.04 2.01
CA GLN A 10 -17.57 8.72 1.00
C GLN A 10 -18.47 7.73 0.27
N LEU A 11 -17.93 6.57 -0.12
CA LEU A 11 -18.71 5.51 -0.76
C LEU A 11 -19.77 4.96 0.20
N GLN A 12 -19.42 4.68 1.45
CA GLN A 12 -20.40 4.19 2.45
C GLN A 12 -21.55 5.16 2.72
N SER A 13 -21.29 6.47 2.66
CA SER A 13 -22.32 7.48 2.88
C SER A 13 -23.18 7.78 1.65
N GLY A 14 -22.68 7.51 0.44
CA GLY A 14 -23.32 7.86 -0.81
C GLY A 14 -23.89 6.69 -1.60
N ASP A 15 -23.19 5.55 -1.59
CA ASP A 15 -23.55 4.35 -2.37
C ASP A 15 -23.03 3.10 -1.64
N SER A 16 -23.88 2.47 -0.84
CA SER A 16 -23.51 1.31 -0.03
C SER A 16 -23.24 0.05 -0.85
N GLU A 17 -23.83 -0.10 -2.04
CA GLU A 17 -23.58 -1.23 -2.92
C GLU A 17 -22.18 -1.11 -3.53
N LEU A 18 -21.84 0.07 -4.03
CA LEU A 18 -20.52 0.35 -4.56
C LEU A 18 -19.45 0.29 -3.46
N ALA A 19 -19.77 0.77 -2.25
CA ALA A 19 -18.90 0.63 -1.09
C ALA A 19 -18.57 -0.82 -0.79
N GLY A 20 -19.52 -1.75 -0.98
CA GLY A 20 -19.31 -3.19 -0.81
C GLY A 20 -18.27 -3.79 -1.76
N GLN A 21 -18.04 -3.15 -2.90
CA GLN A 21 -17.06 -3.58 -3.91
C GLN A 21 -15.67 -2.97 -3.69
N PHE A 22 -15.54 -1.92 -2.85
CA PHE A 22 -14.28 -1.24 -2.61
C PHE A 22 -13.48 -1.93 -1.50
N GLN A 23 -12.24 -2.35 -1.81
CA GLN A 23 -11.34 -2.97 -0.86
C GLN A 23 -9.99 -2.24 -0.86
N GLY A 24 -9.60 -1.67 0.27
CA GLY A 24 -8.25 -1.14 0.48
C GLY A 24 -7.33 -2.22 1.03
N ILE A 25 -6.15 -2.37 0.42
CA ILE A 25 -5.12 -3.31 0.85
C ILE A 25 -3.80 -2.55 1.02
N LEU A 26 -3.19 -2.69 2.18
CA LEU A 26 -1.82 -2.26 2.45
C LEU A 26 -0.90 -3.47 2.29
N VAL A 27 0.01 -3.41 1.33
CA VAL A 27 1.06 -4.42 1.18
C VAL A 27 2.36 -3.87 1.76
N SER A 28 2.89 -4.52 2.80
CA SER A 28 4.24 -4.20 3.27
C SER A 28 5.26 -4.88 2.36
N VAL A 29 6.31 -4.13 2.02
CA VAL A 29 7.48 -4.61 1.28
C VAL A 29 8.69 -4.82 2.20
N ASP A 30 8.49 -4.74 3.52
CA ASP A 30 9.52 -4.90 4.53
C ASP A 30 9.11 -5.91 5.62
N PRO A 31 9.06 -7.21 5.27
CA PRO A 31 8.60 -8.26 6.19
C PRO A 31 9.51 -8.43 7.43
N ASP A 32 10.72 -7.88 7.39
CA ASP A 32 11.66 -7.96 8.51
C ASP A 32 11.24 -7.06 9.68
N ARG A 33 10.57 -5.92 9.39
CA ARG A 33 10.11 -4.94 10.39
C ARG A 33 8.60 -4.96 10.63
N ASP A 34 7.82 -5.39 9.66
CA ASP A 34 6.37 -5.29 9.70
C ASP A 34 5.73 -6.64 10.04
N SER A 35 5.20 -6.77 11.25
CA SER A 35 4.40 -7.92 11.63
C SER A 35 2.98 -7.85 11.06
N LEU A 36 2.31 -9.00 10.89
CA LEU A 36 0.90 -9.05 10.47
C LEU A 36 -0.03 -8.30 11.45
N GLU A 37 0.28 -8.35 12.75
CA GLU A 37 -0.48 -7.62 13.77
C GLU A 37 -0.36 -6.10 13.58
N THR A 38 0.86 -5.61 13.40
CA THR A 38 1.13 -4.18 13.16
C THR A 38 0.46 -3.69 11.88
N LEU A 39 0.57 -4.45 10.79
CA LEU A 39 -0.04 -4.13 9.49
C LEU A 39 -1.57 -4.13 9.58
N GLY A 40 -2.14 -5.12 10.25
CA GLY A 40 -3.59 -5.19 10.46
C GLY A 40 -4.10 -4.01 11.26
N ALA A 41 -3.45 -3.68 12.39
CA ALA A 41 -3.80 -2.52 13.22
C ALA A 41 -3.68 -1.21 12.43
N TYR A 42 -2.61 -1.04 11.65
CA TYR A 42 -2.41 0.15 10.83
C TYR A 42 -3.47 0.28 9.72
N ALA A 43 -3.76 -0.77 8.98
CA ALA A 43 -4.75 -0.74 7.91
C ALA A 43 -6.16 -0.44 8.47
N THR A 44 -6.56 -1.11 9.54
CA THR A 44 -7.89 -0.95 10.15
C THR A 44 -8.09 0.41 10.83
N ALA A 45 -7.02 1.13 11.17
CA ALA A 45 -7.11 2.51 11.66
C ALA A 45 -7.73 3.48 10.62
N PHE A 46 -7.67 3.17 9.33
CA PHE A 46 -8.25 4.00 8.26
C PHE A 46 -9.64 3.53 7.82
N SER A 47 -9.89 2.24 7.85
CA SER A 47 -11.20 1.61 7.67
C SER A 47 -11.17 0.20 8.28
N PRO A 48 -12.22 -0.22 9.01
CA PRO A 48 -12.28 -1.57 9.58
C PRO A 48 -12.31 -2.67 8.52
N ARG A 49 -12.53 -2.32 7.26
CA ARG A 49 -12.55 -3.24 6.11
C ARG A 49 -11.20 -3.39 5.42
N PHE A 50 -10.24 -2.53 5.75
CA PHE A 50 -8.93 -2.56 5.10
C PHE A 50 -8.07 -3.70 5.64
N LEU A 51 -7.23 -4.23 4.77
CA LEU A 51 -6.34 -5.33 5.08
C LEU A 51 -4.88 -4.88 5.02
N GLY A 52 -4.09 -5.34 5.99
CA GLY A 52 -2.64 -5.30 5.95
C GLY A 52 -2.11 -6.67 5.59
N VAL A 53 -1.27 -6.76 4.57
CA VAL A 53 -0.71 -8.01 4.08
C VAL A 53 0.80 -7.90 3.87
N THR A 54 1.48 -9.00 4.02
CA THR A 54 2.89 -9.16 3.69
C THR A 54 3.14 -10.60 3.26
N GLY A 55 4.36 -10.93 2.84
CA GLY A 55 4.74 -12.27 2.42
C GLY A 55 6.24 -12.48 2.54
N SER A 56 6.74 -13.58 2.00
CA SER A 56 8.17 -13.77 1.86
C SER A 56 8.78 -12.70 0.95
N ARG A 57 10.09 -12.48 1.08
CA ARG A 57 10.79 -11.54 0.17
C ARG A 57 10.61 -11.92 -1.30
N GLU A 58 10.60 -13.21 -1.60
CA GLU A 58 10.42 -13.73 -2.96
C GLU A 58 9.02 -13.42 -3.49
N ASP A 59 7.97 -13.67 -2.70
CA ASP A 59 6.59 -13.36 -3.06
C ASP A 59 6.37 -11.85 -3.27
N LEU A 60 6.99 -11.03 -2.43
CA LEU A 60 6.88 -9.56 -2.54
C LEU A 60 7.58 -9.04 -3.79
N VAL A 61 8.75 -9.59 -4.16
CA VAL A 61 9.44 -9.24 -5.41
C VAL A 61 8.60 -9.66 -6.62
N GLU A 62 8.02 -10.86 -6.59
CA GLU A 62 7.15 -11.32 -7.67
C GLU A 62 5.91 -10.43 -7.81
N LEU A 63 5.19 -10.17 -6.72
CA LEU A 63 4.01 -9.31 -6.72
C LEU A 63 4.34 -7.90 -7.23
N THR A 64 5.36 -7.26 -6.68
CA THR A 64 5.72 -5.88 -7.06
C THR A 64 6.17 -5.78 -8.50
N THR A 65 6.81 -6.81 -9.04
CA THR A 65 7.16 -6.91 -10.47
C THR A 65 5.90 -7.00 -11.32
N GLN A 66 4.94 -7.85 -10.96
CA GLN A 66 3.68 -8.02 -11.71
C GLN A 66 2.83 -6.75 -11.71
N VAL A 67 2.84 -5.97 -10.63
CA VAL A 67 2.06 -4.72 -10.53
C VAL A 67 2.87 -3.47 -10.85
N ASN A 68 4.08 -3.63 -11.36
CA ASN A 68 4.97 -2.54 -11.78
C ASN A 68 5.27 -1.52 -10.67
N VAL A 69 5.53 -2.02 -9.46
CA VAL A 69 5.95 -1.24 -8.30
C VAL A 69 7.44 -1.48 -8.04
N ALA A 70 8.21 -0.41 -7.90
CA ALA A 70 9.60 -0.50 -7.45
C ALA A 70 9.72 -0.12 -5.97
N PHE A 71 10.58 -0.82 -5.25
CA PHE A 71 10.96 -0.48 -3.87
C PHE A 71 12.42 -0.81 -3.63
N ALA A 72 13.04 -0.09 -2.69
CA ALA A 72 14.42 -0.32 -2.28
C ALA A 72 14.64 0.05 -0.82
N LYS A 73 15.50 -0.71 -0.12
CA LYS A 73 16.03 -0.32 1.18
C LYS A 73 17.13 0.72 0.96
N VAL A 74 16.97 1.89 1.54
CA VAL A 74 17.94 3.01 1.42
C VAL A 74 18.53 3.25 2.81
N PRO A 75 19.85 3.11 3.00
CA PRO A 75 20.50 3.42 4.27
C PRO A 75 20.23 4.86 4.70
N LEU A 76 19.94 5.07 5.98
CA LEU A 76 19.83 6.43 6.51
C LEU A 76 21.21 7.10 6.51
N ALA A 77 21.25 8.37 6.09
CA ALA A 77 22.51 9.14 6.03
C ALA A 77 23.23 9.21 7.38
N GLU A 78 22.50 9.20 8.48
CA GLU A 78 23.04 9.17 9.84
C GLU A 78 23.84 7.89 10.14
N ALA A 79 23.46 6.75 9.57
CA ALA A 79 24.19 5.49 9.71
C ALA A 79 25.50 5.51 8.91
N LEU A 80 25.57 6.31 7.84
CA LEU A 80 26.77 6.46 6.99
C LEU A 80 27.79 7.43 7.57
N THR A 81 27.42 8.26 8.56
CA THR A 81 28.30 9.27 9.18
C THR A 81 28.99 8.79 10.46
N GLN A 82 28.67 7.59 10.96
CA GLN A 82 29.32 7.01 12.13
C GLN A 82 30.66 6.38 11.74
N GLU A 83 31.71 6.68 12.52
CA GLU A 83 32.98 5.95 12.40
C GLU A 83 32.79 4.49 12.82
N ALA A 84 32.80 3.57 11.84
CA ALA A 84 32.61 2.14 12.00
C ALA A 84 31.30 1.73 12.72
N PRO A 85 30.12 1.97 12.10
CA PRO A 85 28.85 1.47 12.63
C PRO A 85 28.88 -0.06 12.70
N SER A 86 28.27 -0.64 13.75
CA SER A 86 28.17 -2.10 13.84
C SER A 86 27.29 -2.64 12.70
N PRO A 87 27.49 -3.89 12.25
CA PRO A 87 26.63 -4.51 11.24
C PRO A 87 25.14 -4.50 11.62
N GLU A 88 24.85 -4.60 12.92
CA GLU A 88 23.48 -4.52 13.44
C GLU A 88 22.91 -3.12 13.35
N ALA A 89 23.69 -2.08 13.68
CA ALA A 89 23.26 -0.70 13.54
C ALA A 89 23.01 -0.31 12.08
N LEU A 90 23.76 -0.86 11.12
CA LEU A 90 23.53 -0.70 9.68
C LEU A 90 22.32 -1.48 9.19
N ALA A 91 22.04 -2.64 9.77
CA ALA A 91 20.92 -3.49 9.38
C ALA A 91 19.56 -2.84 9.71
N ASP A 92 19.50 -2.07 10.79
CA ASP A 92 18.26 -1.41 11.26
C ASP A 92 18.11 0.05 10.80
N ALA A 93 19.20 0.69 10.36
CA ALA A 93 19.22 2.10 9.98
C ALA A 93 18.97 2.29 8.48
N TYR A 94 17.78 1.94 8.02
CA TYR A 94 17.35 2.17 6.64
C TYR A 94 15.92 2.68 6.58
N THR A 95 15.60 3.33 5.48
CA THR A 95 14.23 3.63 5.05
C THR A 95 13.89 2.80 3.81
N VAL A 96 12.61 2.56 3.60
CA VAL A 96 12.15 1.90 2.37
C VAL A 96 11.61 2.97 1.43
N ASP A 97 12.28 3.16 0.32
CA ASP A 97 11.80 3.99 -0.77
C ASP A 97 10.96 3.15 -1.73
N HIS A 98 9.81 3.67 -2.14
CA HIS A 98 8.89 2.98 -3.04
C HIS A 98 8.13 3.96 -3.92
N THR A 99 7.58 3.47 -5.03
CA THR A 99 6.68 4.25 -5.87
C THR A 99 5.43 4.65 -5.10
N GLY A 100 5.07 5.94 -5.16
CA GLY A 100 3.88 6.48 -4.47
C GLY A 100 2.56 6.20 -5.18
N ASN A 101 2.48 5.22 -6.07
CA ASN A 101 1.28 4.92 -6.84
C ASN A 101 0.30 4.04 -6.03
N ILE A 102 -1.00 4.25 -6.25
CA ILE A 102 -2.05 3.33 -5.81
C ILE A 102 -2.30 2.36 -6.95
N VAL A 103 -2.06 1.07 -6.72
CA VAL A 103 -2.32 0.00 -7.70
C VAL A 103 -3.79 -0.36 -7.68
N ILE A 104 -4.35 -0.61 -8.85
CA ILE A 104 -5.73 -1.06 -9.05
C ILE A 104 -5.70 -2.51 -9.51
N ILE A 105 -6.38 -3.37 -8.75
CA ILE A 105 -6.64 -4.77 -9.09
C ILE A 105 -8.13 -4.91 -9.38
N ASN A 106 -8.48 -5.56 -10.49
CA ASN A 106 -9.87 -5.77 -10.84
C ASN A 106 -10.50 -6.97 -10.07
N PRO A 107 -11.83 -7.15 -10.10
CA PRO A 107 -12.48 -8.25 -9.39
C PRO A 107 -12.06 -9.66 -9.80
N ARG A 108 -11.37 -9.80 -10.93
CA ARG A 108 -10.80 -11.08 -11.40
C ARG A 108 -9.39 -11.34 -10.86
N GLY A 109 -8.86 -10.43 -10.03
CA GLY A 109 -7.51 -10.52 -9.48
C GLY A 109 -6.39 -10.06 -10.42
N HIS A 110 -6.71 -9.39 -11.53
CA HIS A 110 -5.71 -8.92 -12.47
C HIS A 110 -5.33 -7.46 -12.23
N TYR A 111 -4.07 -7.13 -12.47
CA TYR A 111 -3.61 -5.76 -12.56
C TYR A 111 -4.42 -4.98 -13.60
N HIS A 112 -5.01 -3.86 -13.18
CA HIS A 112 -5.83 -3.02 -14.04
C HIS A 112 -5.20 -1.66 -14.35
N GLY A 113 -4.33 -1.18 -13.47
CA GLY A 113 -3.64 0.09 -13.63
C GLY A 113 -3.19 0.67 -12.30
N PHE A 114 -2.92 1.97 -12.30
CA PHE A 114 -2.51 2.67 -11.10
C PHE A 114 -2.92 4.15 -11.13
N ILE A 115 -3.02 4.74 -9.96
CA ILE A 115 -3.28 6.17 -9.77
C ILE A 115 -1.99 6.82 -9.26
N LYS A 116 -1.51 7.83 -9.99
CA LYS A 116 -0.30 8.60 -9.63
C LYS A 116 -0.58 9.64 -8.55
N LEU A 117 0.48 10.09 -7.89
CA LEU A 117 0.46 11.29 -7.07
C LEU A 117 0.17 12.55 -7.93
N PRO A 118 -0.49 13.60 -7.37
CA PRO A 118 -1.08 13.62 -6.03
C PRO A 118 -2.39 12.84 -5.94
N HIS A 119 -2.65 12.22 -4.78
CA HIS A 119 -3.86 11.44 -4.56
C HIS A 119 -4.98 12.33 -4.02
N ASP A 120 -5.99 12.56 -4.85
CA ASP A 120 -7.21 13.28 -4.48
C ASP A 120 -8.37 12.28 -4.24
N PRO A 121 -9.04 12.31 -3.07
CA PRO A 121 -10.10 11.36 -2.76
C PRO A 121 -11.26 11.36 -3.75
N GLU A 122 -11.66 12.55 -4.22
CA GLU A 122 -12.78 12.66 -5.17
C GLU A 122 -12.45 12.04 -6.52
N THR A 123 -11.25 12.30 -7.03
CA THR A 123 -10.75 11.70 -8.27
C THR A 123 -10.69 10.19 -8.16
N ILE A 124 -10.21 9.66 -7.02
CA ILE A 124 -10.13 8.21 -6.77
C ILE A 124 -11.53 7.62 -6.72
N ARG A 125 -12.47 8.26 -6.01
CA ARG A 125 -13.86 7.81 -5.90
C ARG A 125 -14.53 7.72 -7.27
N LEU A 126 -14.42 8.77 -8.09
CA LEU A 126 -14.99 8.81 -9.44
C LEU A 126 -14.36 7.77 -10.37
N THR A 127 -13.04 7.61 -10.29
CA THR A 127 -12.32 6.57 -11.04
C THR A 127 -12.83 5.19 -10.64
N PHE A 128 -12.96 4.92 -9.35
CA PHE A 128 -13.48 3.65 -8.86
C PHE A 128 -14.90 3.39 -9.33
N GLN A 129 -15.82 4.37 -9.24
CA GLN A 129 -17.18 4.25 -9.73
C GLN A 129 -17.22 3.90 -11.23
N THR A 130 -16.40 4.58 -12.02
CA THR A 130 -16.33 4.32 -13.47
C THR A 130 -15.82 2.91 -13.76
N LEU A 131 -14.79 2.45 -13.04
CA LEU A 131 -14.23 1.12 -13.24
C LEU A 131 -15.18 0.03 -12.74
N ALA A 132 -15.79 0.20 -11.57
CA ALA A 132 -16.71 -0.80 -11.00
C ALA A 132 -17.93 -1.03 -11.91
N SER A 133 -18.39 -0.02 -12.63
CA SER A 133 -19.49 -0.16 -13.59
C SER A 133 -19.18 -1.03 -14.81
N GLN A 134 -17.90 -1.43 -15.00
CA GLN A 134 -17.45 -2.26 -16.13
C GLN A 134 -17.39 -3.76 -15.78
N PHE A 135 -17.58 -4.10 -14.53
CA PHE A 135 -17.50 -5.47 -14.01
C PHE A 135 -18.80 -5.93 -13.37
#